data_3a01d845b299a896b77c7c7b53c62638
#
_entry.id   3a01d845b299a896b77c7c7b53c62638
#
_cell.length_a   1.000
_cell.length_b   1.000
_cell.length_c   1.000
_cell.angle_alpha   90.00
_cell.angle_beta   90.00
_cell.angle_gamma   90.00
#
_symmetry.space_group_name_H-M   'P 1'
#
loop_
_entity.id
_entity.type
_entity.pdbx_description
1 polymer ?
#
loop_
_entity_poly.entity_id
_entity_poly.type
_entity_poly.pdbx_seq_one_letter_code
_entity_poly.pdbx_strand_id
1 'polypeptide(L)'
;RESLRATLPITAIVLALAVTIAPLTPGTLVLFLFGALLLVVGMGLFTLGVDMSMIPMGDGIGVAISRAKKIAPPLLVCLILGIVVTVAEPDLQVLAEQLPTVPNLTLILAVALGVGVFLVLSQVRMLLHIPLSHTLVFFYVIVFILAYFAPNDFIPAAFDSGGVTTGPI
;
A
#
# COMPACT_ATOMS: atom_id res chain seq x y z
N ARG A 1 16.66 -1.57 9.85
CA ARG A 1 16.17 -1.23 11.21
C ARG A 1 14.65 -1.08 11.21
N GLU A 2 14.06 -0.49 10.19
CA GLU A 2 12.59 -0.29 10.08
C GLU A 2 11.84 -1.61 9.92
N SER A 3 12.29 -2.48 9.01
CA SER A 3 11.73 -3.81 8.82
C SER A 3 11.71 -4.64 10.12
N LEU A 4 12.76 -4.56 10.93
CA LEU A 4 12.81 -5.19 12.25
C LEU A 4 11.79 -4.60 13.21
N ARG A 5 11.64 -3.28 13.24
CA ARG A 5 10.67 -2.60 14.12
C ARG A 5 9.22 -2.93 13.76
N ALA A 6 8.93 -3.12 12.47
CA ALA A 6 7.60 -3.49 12.00
C ALA A 6 7.29 -4.97 12.30
N THR A 7 8.24 -5.89 12.06
CA THR A 7 8.00 -7.33 12.15
C THR A 7 8.13 -7.88 13.56
N LEU A 8 9.03 -7.33 14.40
CA LEU A 8 9.35 -7.86 15.73
C LEU A 8 8.15 -7.87 16.69
N PRO A 9 7.33 -6.79 16.79
CA PRO A 9 6.17 -6.81 17.69
C PRO A 9 5.13 -7.87 17.28
N ILE A 10 4.87 -8.01 16.00
CA ILE A 10 3.90 -9.00 15.48
C ILE A 10 4.40 -10.41 15.74
N THR A 11 5.67 -10.67 15.44
CA THR A 11 6.30 -11.97 15.72
C THR A 11 6.27 -12.32 17.21
N ALA A 12 6.53 -11.36 18.08
CA ALA A 12 6.47 -11.55 19.53
C ALA A 12 5.06 -11.86 20.03
N ILE A 13 4.04 -11.17 19.50
CA ILE A 13 2.62 -11.41 19.84
C ILE A 13 2.23 -12.81 19.41
N VAL A 14 2.53 -13.21 18.17
CA VAL A 14 2.20 -14.55 17.65
C VAL A 14 2.90 -15.63 18.47
N LEU A 15 4.17 -15.46 18.83
CA LEU A 15 4.89 -16.41 19.69
C LEU A 15 4.27 -16.50 21.09
N ALA A 16 3.88 -15.37 21.69
CA ALA A 16 3.21 -15.36 22.98
C ALA A 16 1.87 -16.11 22.91
N LEU A 17 1.07 -15.89 21.88
CA LEU A 17 -0.20 -16.60 21.65
C LEU A 17 0.02 -18.10 21.41
N ALA A 18 1.06 -18.46 20.65
CA ALA A 18 1.42 -19.85 20.36
C ALA A 18 1.80 -20.65 21.62
N VAL A 19 2.36 -19.96 22.63
CA VAL A 19 2.74 -20.61 23.91
C VAL A 19 1.58 -20.63 24.89
N THR A 20 0.68 -19.64 24.87
CA THR A 20 -0.33 -19.46 25.93
C THR A 20 -1.71 -19.98 25.55
N ILE A 21 -2.20 -19.71 24.34
CA ILE A 21 -3.61 -19.92 23.98
C ILE A 21 -3.78 -20.97 22.87
N ALA A 22 -2.93 -20.94 21.88
CA ALA A 22 -3.04 -21.80 20.69
C ALA A 22 -1.69 -22.50 20.44
N PRO A 23 -1.41 -23.64 21.09
CA PRO A 23 -0.15 -24.35 20.93
C PRO A 23 0.02 -24.78 19.48
N LEU A 24 1.01 -24.18 18.80
CA LEU A 24 1.39 -24.55 17.44
C LEU A 24 2.21 -25.84 17.44
N THR A 25 2.05 -26.64 16.40
CA THR A 25 2.94 -27.79 16.21
C THR A 25 4.39 -27.32 16.03
N PRO A 26 5.40 -28.09 16.47
CA PRO A 26 6.80 -27.70 16.31
C PRO A 26 7.18 -27.38 14.85
N GLY A 27 6.61 -28.09 13.89
CA GLY A 27 6.84 -27.84 12.46
C GLY A 27 6.28 -26.49 12.00
N THR A 28 5.06 -26.14 12.42
CA THR A 28 4.45 -24.85 12.09
C THR A 28 5.22 -23.69 12.71
N LEU A 29 5.73 -23.87 13.94
CA LEU A 29 6.51 -22.84 14.63
C LEU A 29 7.86 -22.60 13.90
N VAL A 30 8.53 -23.64 13.44
CA VAL A 30 9.76 -23.50 12.66
C VAL A 30 9.49 -22.79 11.33
N LEU A 31 8.43 -23.17 10.62
CA LEU A 31 8.03 -22.50 9.37
C LEU A 31 7.69 -21.02 9.60
N PHE A 32 6.99 -20.72 10.68
CA PHE A 32 6.66 -19.34 11.04
C PHE A 32 7.91 -18.50 11.30
N LEU A 33 8.86 -19.01 12.10
CA LEU A 33 10.11 -18.30 12.40
C LEU A 33 10.98 -18.10 11.15
N PHE A 34 11.05 -19.12 10.30
CA PHE A 34 11.75 -19.02 9.02
C PHE A 34 11.09 -18.00 8.08
N GLY A 35 9.76 -18.01 8.00
CA GLY A 35 8.99 -17.02 7.26
C GLY A 35 9.20 -15.59 7.79
N ALA A 36 9.19 -15.39 9.12
CA ALA A 36 9.47 -14.11 9.73
C ALA A 36 10.88 -13.59 9.41
N LEU A 37 11.87 -14.47 9.40
CA LEU A 37 13.24 -14.14 9.01
C LEU A 37 13.33 -13.73 7.54
N LEU A 38 12.70 -14.48 6.65
CA LEU A 38 12.63 -14.15 5.22
C LEU A 38 11.90 -12.83 4.98
N LEU A 39 10.81 -12.57 5.73
CA LEU A 39 10.08 -11.31 5.66
C LEU A 39 10.96 -10.12 6.02
N VAL A 40 11.71 -10.21 7.13
CA VAL A 40 12.64 -9.13 7.55
C VAL A 40 13.70 -8.85 6.48
N VAL A 41 14.29 -9.90 5.91
CA VAL A 41 15.31 -9.77 4.86
C VAL A 41 14.70 -9.20 3.58
N GLY A 42 13.56 -9.76 3.13
CA GLY A 42 12.89 -9.34 1.91
C GLY A 42 12.43 -7.88 1.99
N MET A 43 11.81 -7.50 3.09
CA MET A 43 11.36 -6.12 3.33
C MET A 43 12.54 -5.15 3.43
N GLY A 44 13.64 -5.57 4.06
CA GLY A 44 14.86 -4.77 4.12
C GLY A 44 15.49 -4.51 2.75
N LEU A 45 15.53 -5.53 1.89
CA LEU A 45 16.02 -5.40 0.52
C LEU A 45 15.07 -4.57 -0.36
N PHE A 46 13.76 -4.76 -0.19
CA PHE A 46 12.74 -3.98 -0.90
C PHE A 46 12.86 -2.49 -0.56
N THR A 47 12.89 -2.14 0.73
CA THR A 47 13.03 -0.74 1.18
C THR A 47 14.32 -0.13 0.64
N LEU A 48 15.44 -0.86 0.71
CA LEU A 48 16.71 -0.39 0.15
C LEU A 48 16.60 -0.14 -1.36
N GLY A 49 15.92 -1.02 -2.09
CA GLY A 49 15.68 -0.86 -3.52
C GLY A 49 14.86 0.38 -3.84
N VAL A 50 13.79 0.62 -3.07
CA VAL A 50 12.95 1.83 -3.18
C VAL A 50 13.75 3.09 -2.92
N ASP A 51 14.53 3.14 -1.84
CA ASP A 51 15.35 4.30 -1.50
C ASP A 51 16.38 4.63 -2.58
N MET A 52 16.99 3.61 -3.15
CA MET A 52 18.04 3.80 -4.16
C MET A 52 17.52 4.10 -5.57
N SER A 53 16.28 3.69 -5.90
CA SER A 53 15.75 3.83 -7.25
C SER A 53 14.55 4.78 -7.33
N MET A 54 13.53 4.58 -6.51
CA MET A 54 12.28 5.33 -6.64
C MET A 54 12.37 6.74 -6.11
N ILE A 55 13.08 6.98 -4.99
CA ILE A 55 13.23 8.33 -4.45
C ILE A 55 13.94 9.26 -5.42
N PRO A 56 15.13 8.92 -5.96
CA PRO A 56 15.81 9.77 -6.95
C PRO A 56 15.01 9.96 -8.25
N MET A 57 14.27 8.94 -8.67
CA MET A 57 13.39 9.03 -9.83
C MET A 57 12.21 9.98 -9.56
N GLY A 58 11.60 9.89 -8.37
CA GLY A 58 10.55 10.79 -7.94
C GLY A 58 11.00 12.24 -7.87
N ASP A 59 12.17 12.51 -7.33
CA ASP A 59 12.78 13.85 -7.29
C ASP A 59 13.03 14.39 -8.70
N GLY A 60 13.56 13.57 -9.61
CA GLY A 60 13.79 13.94 -11.00
C GLY A 60 12.47 14.29 -11.73
N ILE A 61 11.44 13.50 -11.51
CA ILE A 61 10.10 13.76 -12.06
C ILE A 61 9.50 15.01 -11.45
N GLY A 62 9.60 15.21 -10.13
CA GLY A 62 9.13 16.42 -9.46
C GLY A 62 9.76 17.70 -10.04
N VAL A 63 11.06 17.68 -10.31
CA VAL A 63 11.76 18.79 -10.98
C VAL A 63 11.25 18.98 -12.41
N ALA A 64 11.06 17.90 -13.16
CA ALA A 64 10.53 17.98 -14.53
C ALA A 64 9.10 18.54 -14.57
N ILE A 65 8.25 18.12 -13.62
CA ILE A 65 6.88 18.63 -13.44
C ILE A 65 6.88 20.12 -13.15
N SER A 66 7.74 20.59 -12.24
CA SER A 66 7.81 22.01 -11.87
C SER A 66 8.25 22.93 -13.01
N ARG A 67 8.96 22.40 -14.00
CA ARG A 67 9.41 23.10 -15.20
C ARG A 67 8.47 22.97 -16.39
N ALA A 68 7.44 22.15 -16.30
CA ALA A 68 6.54 21.89 -17.41
C ALA A 68 5.65 23.11 -17.69
N LYS A 69 5.64 23.54 -18.95
CA LYS A 69 4.77 24.64 -19.43
C LYS A 69 3.29 24.24 -19.56
N LYS A 70 3.02 22.94 -19.64
CA LYS A 70 1.67 22.36 -19.75
C LYS A 70 1.40 21.45 -18.56
N ILE A 71 0.19 21.47 -18.06
CA ILE A 71 -0.22 20.67 -16.88
C ILE A 71 -0.48 19.20 -17.25
N ALA A 72 -0.93 18.92 -18.48
CA ALA A 72 -1.34 17.57 -18.88
C ALA A 72 -0.24 16.51 -18.83
N PRO A 73 1.01 16.73 -19.35
CA PRO A 73 2.05 15.72 -19.29
C PRO A 73 2.46 15.31 -17.87
N PRO A 74 2.64 16.23 -16.90
CA PRO A 74 2.88 15.87 -15.51
C PRO A 74 1.80 15.00 -14.90
N LEU A 75 0.53 15.32 -15.14
CA LEU A 75 -0.59 14.54 -14.61
C LEU A 75 -0.62 13.11 -15.18
N LEU A 76 -0.31 12.96 -16.47
CA LEU A 76 -0.21 11.64 -17.11
C LEU A 76 0.93 10.82 -16.48
N VAL A 77 2.07 11.43 -16.24
CA VAL A 77 3.21 10.77 -15.58
C VAL A 77 2.84 10.32 -14.17
N CYS A 78 2.17 11.17 -13.39
CA CYS A 78 1.69 10.80 -12.05
C CYS A 78 0.70 9.63 -12.08
N LEU A 79 -0.22 9.61 -13.05
CA LEU A 79 -1.16 8.51 -13.24
C LEU A 79 -0.44 7.19 -13.50
N ILE A 80 0.46 7.19 -14.49
CA ILE A 80 1.21 5.99 -14.88
C ILE A 80 2.09 5.51 -13.71
N LEU A 81 2.79 6.41 -13.04
CA LEU A 81 3.63 6.08 -11.89
C LEU A 81 2.81 5.45 -10.76
N GLY A 82 1.68 6.05 -10.40
CA GLY A 82 0.81 5.49 -9.36
C GLY A 82 0.37 4.07 -9.69
N ILE A 83 -0.03 3.82 -10.93
CA ILE A 83 -0.42 2.48 -11.38
C ILE A 83 0.77 1.51 -11.30
N VAL A 84 1.90 1.87 -11.90
CA VAL A 84 3.08 0.98 -11.99
C VAL A 84 3.64 0.65 -10.61
N VAL A 85 3.77 1.64 -9.73
CA VAL A 85 4.29 1.44 -8.37
C VAL A 85 3.35 0.51 -7.58
N THR A 86 2.05 0.75 -7.62
CA THR A 86 1.07 -0.06 -6.89
C THR A 86 1.00 -1.50 -7.41
N VAL A 87 1.07 -1.72 -8.73
CA VAL A 87 1.12 -3.08 -9.29
C VAL A 87 2.40 -3.83 -8.88
N ALA A 88 3.49 -3.11 -8.70
CA ALA A 88 4.77 -3.70 -8.28
C ALA A 88 4.84 -4.02 -6.76
N GLU A 89 3.88 -3.55 -5.98
CA GLU A 89 3.88 -3.69 -4.53
C GLU A 89 3.60 -5.14 -4.11
N PRO A 90 4.53 -5.81 -3.37
CA PRO A 90 4.37 -7.21 -2.99
C PRO A 90 3.26 -7.44 -1.97
N ASP A 91 3.01 -6.49 -1.07
CA ASP A 91 2.03 -6.61 0.00
C ASP A 91 0.60 -6.65 -0.56
N LEU A 92 0.33 -5.88 -1.63
CA LEU A 92 -0.95 -5.93 -2.34
C LEU A 92 -1.18 -7.27 -3.04
N GLN A 93 -0.12 -7.92 -3.54
CA GLN A 93 -0.22 -9.24 -4.14
C GLN A 93 -0.57 -10.30 -3.09
N VAL A 94 0.05 -10.24 -1.91
CA VAL A 94 -0.25 -11.12 -0.78
C VAL A 94 -1.71 -10.95 -0.31
N LEU A 95 -2.18 -9.70 -0.22
CA LEU A 95 -3.59 -9.42 0.11
C LEU A 95 -4.55 -10.02 -0.93
N ALA A 96 -4.24 -9.87 -2.21
CA ALA A 96 -5.06 -10.42 -3.28
C ALA A 96 -5.17 -11.95 -3.22
N GLU A 97 -4.09 -12.65 -2.85
CA GLU A 97 -4.10 -14.11 -2.66
C GLU A 97 -4.95 -14.56 -1.47
N GLN A 98 -5.15 -13.72 -0.47
CA GLN A 98 -5.98 -14.01 0.71
C GLN A 98 -7.48 -13.83 0.47
N LEU A 99 -7.89 -13.27 -0.66
CA LEU A 99 -9.29 -12.99 -1.02
C LEU A 99 -9.77 -13.89 -2.16
N PRO A 100 -10.15 -15.15 -1.89
CA PRO A 100 -10.53 -16.12 -2.93
C PRO A 100 -11.79 -15.76 -3.72
N THR A 101 -12.58 -14.80 -3.22
CA THR A 101 -13.83 -14.35 -3.85
C THR A 101 -13.62 -13.37 -5.00
N VAL A 102 -12.45 -12.73 -5.10
CA VAL A 102 -12.13 -11.74 -6.12
C VAL A 102 -10.91 -12.20 -6.92
N PRO A 103 -10.93 -12.17 -8.26
CA PRO A 103 -9.74 -12.47 -9.05
C PRO A 103 -8.59 -11.51 -8.69
N ASN A 104 -7.41 -12.04 -8.38
CA ASN A 104 -6.23 -11.27 -7.93
C ASN A 104 -5.93 -10.08 -8.86
N LEU A 105 -5.93 -10.32 -10.18
CA LEU A 105 -5.66 -9.27 -11.16
C LEU A 105 -6.68 -8.13 -11.08
N THR A 106 -7.95 -8.43 -10.86
CA THR A 106 -9.02 -7.43 -10.76
C THR A 106 -8.82 -6.55 -9.54
N LEU A 107 -8.48 -7.14 -8.39
CA LEU A 107 -8.22 -6.40 -7.17
C LEU A 107 -6.99 -5.50 -7.34
N ILE A 108 -5.87 -6.04 -7.80
CA ILE A 108 -4.62 -5.31 -8.00
C ILE A 108 -4.83 -4.13 -8.96
N LEU A 109 -5.48 -4.35 -10.10
CA LEU A 109 -5.74 -3.29 -11.08
C LEU A 109 -6.72 -2.24 -10.56
N ALA A 110 -7.75 -2.62 -9.81
CA ALA A 110 -8.69 -1.68 -9.22
C ALA A 110 -8.00 -0.75 -8.22
N VAL A 111 -7.18 -1.31 -7.33
CA VAL A 111 -6.40 -0.53 -6.35
C VAL A 111 -5.37 0.35 -7.05
N ALA A 112 -4.63 -0.19 -8.03
CA ALA A 112 -3.61 0.55 -8.78
C ALA A 112 -4.21 1.74 -9.56
N LEU A 113 -5.36 1.55 -10.20
CA LEU A 113 -6.09 2.63 -10.86
C LEU A 113 -6.56 3.68 -9.85
N GLY A 114 -7.06 3.25 -8.69
CA GLY A 114 -7.43 4.13 -7.59
C GLY A 114 -6.26 5.01 -7.16
N VAL A 115 -5.12 4.41 -6.83
CA VAL A 115 -3.90 5.13 -6.41
C VAL A 115 -3.43 6.09 -7.51
N GLY A 116 -3.40 5.65 -8.78
CA GLY A 116 -3.03 6.50 -9.91
C GLY A 116 -3.93 7.74 -10.03
N VAL A 117 -5.24 7.56 -9.95
CA VAL A 117 -6.22 8.66 -9.98
C VAL A 117 -6.05 9.59 -8.78
N PHE A 118 -5.87 9.05 -7.57
CA PHE A 118 -5.66 9.87 -6.38
C PHE A 118 -4.33 10.63 -6.39
N LEU A 119 -3.27 10.09 -6.99
CA LEU A 119 -2.03 10.84 -7.23
C LEU A 119 -2.27 12.04 -8.16
N VAL A 120 -3.02 11.85 -9.24
CA VAL A 120 -3.41 12.97 -10.13
C VAL A 120 -4.22 14.00 -9.37
N LEU A 121 -5.22 13.59 -8.59
CA LEU A 121 -6.02 14.49 -7.76
C LEU A 121 -5.18 15.24 -6.73
N SER A 122 -4.19 14.57 -6.13
CA SER A 122 -3.24 15.19 -5.20
C SER A 122 -2.42 16.30 -5.88
N GLN A 123 -1.95 16.07 -7.11
CA GLN A 123 -1.23 17.09 -7.88
C GLN A 123 -2.14 18.27 -8.25
N VAL A 124 -3.35 17.99 -8.75
CA VAL A 124 -4.34 19.04 -9.07
C VAL A 124 -4.67 19.85 -7.83
N ARG A 125 -4.87 19.22 -6.67
CA ARG A 125 -5.11 19.88 -5.40
C ARG A 125 -3.97 20.85 -5.03
N MET A 126 -2.70 20.41 -5.20
CA MET A 126 -1.54 21.27 -4.94
C MET A 126 -1.50 22.48 -5.87
N LEU A 127 -1.80 22.29 -7.15
CA LEU A 127 -1.88 23.36 -8.13
C LEU A 127 -3.01 24.38 -7.81
N LEU A 128 -4.12 23.92 -7.27
CA LEU A 128 -5.26 24.75 -6.87
C LEU A 128 -5.12 25.32 -5.46
N HIS A 129 -4.03 25.02 -4.75
CA HIS A 129 -3.77 25.46 -3.36
C HIS A 129 -4.88 25.06 -2.37
N ILE A 130 -5.57 23.94 -2.62
CA ILE A 130 -6.63 23.41 -1.74
C ILE A 130 -5.97 22.72 -0.52
N PRO A 131 -6.33 23.06 0.72
CA PRO A 131 -5.76 22.45 1.91
C PRO A 131 -6.11 20.95 1.99
N LEU A 132 -5.14 20.12 2.42
CA LEU A 132 -5.28 18.66 2.49
C LEU A 132 -6.48 18.24 3.35
N SER A 133 -6.73 18.93 4.46
CA SER A 133 -7.82 18.62 5.38
C SER A 133 -9.19 18.64 4.72
N HIS A 134 -9.48 19.62 3.88
CA HIS A 134 -10.77 19.68 3.17
C HIS A 134 -10.92 18.56 2.15
N THR A 135 -9.85 18.24 1.43
CA THR A 135 -9.84 17.13 0.47
C THR A 135 -10.07 15.79 1.17
N LEU A 136 -9.39 15.56 2.30
CA LEU A 136 -9.55 14.33 3.08
C LEU A 136 -10.97 14.19 3.62
N VAL A 137 -11.52 15.23 4.25
CA VAL A 137 -12.90 15.19 4.77
C VAL A 137 -13.89 14.87 3.65
N PHE A 138 -13.75 15.52 2.50
CA PHE A 138 -14.62 15.25 1.34
C PHE A 138 -14.57 13.78 0.89
N PHE A 139 -13.37 13.23 0.70
CA PHE A 139 -13.24 11.84 0.26
C PHE A 139 -13.62 10.83 1.34
N TYR A 140 -13.36 11.09 2.63
CA TYR A 140 -13.81 10.21 3.70
C TYR A 140 -15.34 10.15 3.78
N VAL A 141 -16.03 11.27 3.60
CA VAL A 141 -17.51 11.28 3.54
C VAL A 141 -17.99 10.39 2.38
N ILE A 142 -17.38 10.51 1.19
CA ILE A 142 -17.72 9.67 0.03
C ILE A 142 -17.48 8.19 0.35
N VAL A 143 -16.31 7.85 0.92
CA VAL A 143 -15.96 6.47 1.26
C VAL A 143 -16.97 5.86 2.24
N PHE A 144 -17.36 6.59 3.29
CA PHE A 144 -18.35 6.08 4.25
C PHE A 144 -19.74 5.93 3.62
N ILE A 145 -20.15 6.82 2.71
CA ILE A 145 -21.39 6.67 1.96
C ILE A 145 -21.33 5.42 1.07
N LEU A 146 -20.21 5.22 0.34
CA LEU A 146 -20.02 4.03 -0.50
C LEU A 146 -20.00 2.74 0.33
N ALA A 147 -19.35 2.75 1.50
CA ALA A 147 -19.29 1.62 2.41
C ALA A 147 -20.70 1.22 2.91
N TYR A 148 -21.60 2.19 3.09
CA TYR A 148 -22.99 1.90 3.49
C TYR A 148 -23.76 1.08 2.44
N PHE A 149 -23.44 1.25 1.16
CA PHE A 149 -24.07 0.51 0.06
C PHE A 149 -23.29 -0.76 -0.35
N ALA A 150 -22.07 -0.93 0.15
CA ALA A 150 -21.24 -2.09 -0.19
C ALA A 150 -21.67 -3.34 0.62
N PRO A 151 -21.54 -4.55 0.04
CA PRO A 151 -21.72 -5.78 0.79
C PRO A 151 -20.75 -5.88 1.97
N ASN A 152 -21.24 -6.31 3.14
CA ASN A 152 -20.46 -6.35 4.38
C ASN A 152 -19.18 -7.18 4.27
N ASP A 153 -19.17 -8.21 3.44
CA ASP A 153 -18.03 -9.12 3.26
C ASP A 153 -16.84 -8.45 2.56
N PHE A 154 -17.10 -7.40 1.76
CA PHE A 154 -16.05 -6.70 1.01
C PHE A 154 -15.51 -5.45 1.73
N ILE A 155 -16.23 -4.92 2.72
CA ILE A 155 -15.83 -3.69 3.43
C ILE A 155 -14.45 -3.85 4.10
N PRO A 156 -14.17 -4.92 4.89
CA PRO A 156 -12.86 -5.09 5.51
C PRO A 156 -11.74 -5.14 4.48
N ALA A 157 -11.93 -5.90 3.40
CA ALA A 157 -10.93 -6.03 2.33
C ALA A 157 -10.65 -4.71 1.61
N ALA A 158 -11.69 -3.89 1.37
CA ALA A 158 -11.55 -2.59 0.73
C ALA A 158 -10.77 -1.59 1.60
N PHE A 159 -11.01 -1.58 2.91
CA PHE A 159 -10.26 -0.72 3.83
C PHE A 159 -8.83 -1.23 4.04
N ASP A 160 -8.63 -2.55 4.12
CA ASP A 160 -7.32 -3.16 4.28
C ASP A 160 -6.42 -2.93 3.05
N SER A 161 -6.98 -3.03 1.83
CA SER A 161 -6.24 -2.72 0.60
C SER A 161 -5.71 -1.28 0.58
N GLY A 162 -6.47 -0.33 1.11
CA GLY A 162 -6.02 1.06 1.28
C GLY A 162 -4.91 1.21 2.31
N GLY A 163 -4.94 0.42 3.40
CA GLY A 163 -3.89 0.38 4.41
C GLY A 163 -2.61 -0.26 3.91
N VAL A 164 -2.74 -1.35 3.16
CA VAL A 164 -1.62 -2.11 2.60
C VAL A 164 -0.81 -1.27 1.61
N THR A 165 -1.48 -0.49 0.75
CA THR A 165 -0.79 0.36 -0.25
C THR A 165 0.00 1.53 0.35
N THR A 166 -0.19 1.86 1.63
CA THR A 166 0.64 2.88 2.30
C THR A 166 1.95 2.30 2.83
N GLY A 167 2.07 0.99 2.89
CA GLY A 167 3.25 0.27 3.36
C GLY A 167 3.59 0.51 4.83
N PRO A 168 4.62 -0.15 5.34
CA PRO A 168 5.16 0.08 6.68
C PRO A 168 6.07 1.32 6.69
N ILE A 169 5.50 2.47 6.41
CA ILE A 169 6.21 3.75 6.43
C ILE A 169 6.16 4.36 7.83
#